data_982ea87682c395289c76affd337e5b5a
#
_entry.id   982ea87682c395289c76affd337e5b5a
#
_cell.length_a   1.000
_cell.length_b   1.000
_cell.length_c   1.000
_cell.angle_alpha   90.00
_cell.angle_beta   90.00
_cell.angle_gamma   90.00
#
_symmetry.space_group_name_H-M   'P 1'
#
loop_
_entity.id
_entity.type
_entity.pdbx_description
1 polymer ?
#
loop_
_entity_poly.entity_id
_entity_poly.type
_entity_poly.pdbx_seq_one_letter_code
_entity_poly.pdbx_strand_id
1 'polypeptide(L)'
;LQEGVASEACSFAGNQKLGKLIVFYDENKISIDGCTDITFTDDIAKRYESYGWQVLKGDMYDVAGIVKLVEKAKKDKDHPSLIMLKSIIGFGAPKEGTADVHGAPLGAEGIIAAKKKLGLPEDKEFYVVPEAYKYFEAKKAEFAKAEADWKAEFDAWAKENPELKKEWDAFHSDAVTDPSVKDVEYKPGDACATRDASGKALNVIAARYANLVGGSADLMGPNKTA
;
A
#
# COMPACT_ATOMS: atom_id res chain seq x y z
N LEU A 1 9.27 3.16 -6.21
CA LEU A 1 10.38 2.29 -5.81
C LEU A 1 11.76 2.94 -5.99
N GLN A 2 11.88 3.88 -6.89
CA GLN A 2 13.14 4.60 -7.15
C GLN A 2 13.32 5.84 -6.26
N GLU A 3 12.29 6.25 -5.56
CA GLU A 3 12.34 7.37 -4.61
C GLU A 3 13.11 7.00 -3.33
N GLY A 4 13.88 7.95 -2.77
CA GLY A 4 14.69 7.73 -1.58
C GLY A 4 13.89 7.22 -0.38
N VAL A 5 12.72 7.80 -0.13
CA VAL A 5 11.84 7.39 0.98
C VAL A 5 11.38 5.93 0.87
N ALA A 6 11.22 5.40 -0.34
CA ALA A 6 10.90 3.99 -0.54
C ALA A 6 12.02 3.07 -0.05
N SER A 7 13.28 3.44 -0.28
CA SER A 7 14.45 2.67 0.17
C SER A 7 14.49 2.56 1.69
N GLU A 8 14.27 3.64 2.41
CA GLU A 8 14.26 3.66 3.88
C GLU A 8 13.09 2.84 4.44
N ALA A 9 11.89 3.04 3.91
CA ALA A 9 10.69 2.31 4.33
C ALA A 9 10.83 0.80 4.08
N CYS A 10 11.38 0.40 2.93
CA CYS A 10 11.56 -1.00 2.57
C CYS A 10 12.67 -1.68 3.40
N SER A 11 13.76 -0.96 3.71
CA SER A 11 14.78 -1.44 4.64
C SER A 11 14.18 -1.69 6.03
N PHE A 12 13.37 -0.76 6.53
CA PHE A 12 12.66 -0.91 7.79
C PHE A 12 11.67 -2.08 7.77
N ALA A 13 10.89 -2.24 6.70
CA ALA A 13 9.96 -3.36 6.53
C ALA A 13 10.68 -4.73 6.57
N GLY A 14 11.84 -4.85 5.95
CA GLY A 14 12.69 -6.04 6.02
C GLY A 14 13.19 -6.31 7.44
N ASN A 15 13.68 -5.28 8.13
CA ASN A 15 14.10 -5.37 9.52
C ASN A 15 12.98 -5.84 10.45
N GLN A 16 11.75 -5.34 10.24
CA GLN A 16 10.56 -5.72 11.00
C GLN A 16 9.96 -7.07 10.57
N LYS A 17 10.53 -7.74 9.57
CA LYS A 17 10.08 -9.05 9.07
C LYS A 17 8.60 -9.07 8.70
N LEU A 18 8.15 -8.08 7.92
CA LEU A 18 6.74 -7.93 7.57
C LEU A 18 6.31 -8.97 6.52
N GLY A 19 6.28 -10.26 6.88
CA GLY A 19 6.01 -11.37 5.96
C GLY A 19 4.61 -11.39 5.32
N LYS A 20 3.69 -10.51 5.73
CA LYS A 20 2.40 -10.32 5.05
C LYS A 20 2.43 -9.23 3.99
N LEU A 21 3.54 -8.45 3.90
CA LEU A 21 3.71 -7.40 2.91
C LEU A 21 4.19 -8.02 1.59
N ILE A 22 3.36 -7.93 0.56
CA ILE A 22 3.68 -8.35 -0.81
C ILE A 22 3.55 -7.13 -1.71
N VAL A 23 4.63 -6.78 -2.37
CA VAL A 23 4.72 -5.61 -3.25
C VAL A 23 4.95 -6.06 -4.68
N PHE A 24 4.18 -5.52 -5.63
CA PHE A 24 4.42 -5.69 -7.05
C PHE A 24 5.22 -4.51 -7.58
N TYR A 25 6.28 -4.81 -8.31
CA TYR A 25 7.06 -3.82 -9.03
C TYR A 25 6.81 -3.95 -10.52
N ASP A 26 6.18 -2.93 -11.09
CA ASP A 26 5.99 -2.78 -12.53
C ASP A 26 7.30 -2.32 -13.17
N GLU A 27 8.04 -3.29 -13.74
CA GLU A 27 9.35 -3.06 -14.36
C GLU A 27 9.20 -2.72 -15.85
N ASN A 28 8.72 -1.53 -16.16
CA ASN A 28 8.51 -1.06 -17.54
C ASN A 28 9.67 -0.22 -18.10
N LYS A 29 10.64 0.18 -17.27
CA LYS A 29 11.86 0.93 -17.62
C LYS A 29 11.64 2.30 -18.28
N ILE A 30 10.48 2.90 -18.06
CA ILE A 30 10.12 4.21 -18.61
C ILE A 30 9.79 5.19 -17.48
N SER A 31 10.21 6.43 -17.66
CA SER A 31 9.83 7.60 -16.88
C SER A 31 9.15 8.64 -17.77
N ILE A 32 8.73 9.78 -17.21
CA ILE A 32 8.12 10.87 -17.98
C ILE A 32 9.02 11.35 -19.13
N ASP A 33 10.33 11.44 -18.88
CA ASP A 33 11.28 12.03 -19.81
C ASP A 33 12.03 11.01 -20.70
N GLY A 34 11.73 9.71 -20.57
CA GLY A 34 12.37 8.68 -21.37
C GLY A 34 12.70 7.41 -20.61
N CYS A 35 13.69 6.65 -21.09
CA CYS A 35 14.13 5.42 -20.44
C CYS A 35 14.79 5.72 -19.08
N THR A 36 14.59 4.83 -18.12
CA THR A 36 15.20 4.96 -16.78
C THR A 36 16.73 4.84 -16.82
N ASP A 37 17.32 4.22 -17.84
CA ASP A 37 18.76 3.96 -17.95
C ASP A 37 19.64 5.23 -17.89
N ILE A 38 19.07 6.38 -18.23
CA ILE A 38 19.81 7.65 -18.20
C ILE A 38 20.03 8.18 -16.77
N THR A 39 19.26 7.71 -15.79
CA THR A 39 19.30 8.23 -14.42
C THR A 39 19.32 7.15 -13.35
N PHE A 40 19.01 5.91 -13.70
CA PHE A 40 18.84 4.83 -12.73
C PHE A 40 19.27 3.48 -13.31
N THR A 41 20.39 2.96 -12.81
CA THR A 41 21.00 1.70 -13.25
C THR A 41 21.15 0.68 -12.12
N ASP A 42 20.54 0.93 -10.97
CA ASP A 42 20.62 0.05 -9.82
C ASP A 42 19.98 -1.31 -10.08
N ASP A 43 20.59 -2.35 -9.53
CA ASP A 43 19.98 -3.68 -9.47
C ASP A 43 18.94 -3.72 -8.34
N ILE A 44 17.67 -3.51 -8.69
CA ILE A 44 16.56 -3.51 -7.73
C ILE A 44 16.45 -4.83 -6.98
N ALA A 45 16.67 -5.95 -7.65
CA ALA A 45 16.60 -7.26 -7.00
C ALA A 45 17.61 -7.35 -5.86
N LYS A 46 18.89 -7.07 -6.14
CA LYS A 46 19.94 -7.11 -5.12
C LYS A 46 19.72 -6.08 -4.01
N ARG A 47 19.20 -4.90 -4.35
CA ARG A 47 18.87 -3.89 -3.35
C ARG A 47 17.84 -4.42 -2.35
N TYR A 48 16.75 -5.03 -2.81
CA TYR A 48 15.71 -5.57 -1.94
C TYR A 48 16.17 -6.84 -1.21
N GLU A 49 16.95 -7.70 -1.85
CA GLU A 49 17.60 -8.84 -1.19
C GLU A 49 18.48 -8.37 -0.02
N SER A 50 19.22 -7.25 -0.17
CA SER A 50 20.02 -6.68 0.91
C SER A 50 19.21 -6.11 2.07
N TYR A 51 17.95 -5.73 1.83
CA TYR A 51 17.00 -5.33 2.88
C TYR A 51 16.37 -6.52 3.60
N GLY A 52 16.66 -7.76 3.20
CA GLY A 52 16.06 -8.96 3.76
C GLY A 52 14.67 -9.30 3.17
N TRP A 53 14.40 -8.89 1.94
CA TRP A 53 13.17 -9.24 1.23
C TRP A 53 13.34 -10.52 0.42
N GLN A 54 12.26 -11.30 0.30
CA GLN A 54 12.14 -12.31 -0.75
C GLN A 54 11.91 -11.59 -2.07
N VAL A 55 12.76 -11.85 -3.09
CA VAL A 55 12.59 -11.29 -4.44
C VAL A 55 12.17 -12.37 -5.41
N LEU A 56 11.05 -12.15 -6.10
CA LEU A 56 10.47 -13.02 -7.11
C LEU A 56 10.38 -12.27 -8.43
N LYS A 57 10.54 -12.98 -9.56
CA LYS A 57 10.52 -12.35 -10.89
C LYS A 57 9.53 -13.06 -11.80
N GLY A 58 8.83 -12.30 -12.63
CA GLY A 58 7.84 -12.81 -13.56
C GLY A 58 7.55 -11.86 -14.72
N ASP A 59 6.48 -12.18 -15.43
CA ASP A 59 5.96 -11.41 -16.54
C ASP A 59 4.55 -10.89 -16.19
N MET A 60 4.29 -9.60 -16.45
CA MET A 60 3.00 -8.96 -16.15
C MET A 60 1.83 -9.59 -16.93
N TYR A 61 2.13 -10.23 -18.05
CA TYR A 61 1.13 -10.83 -18.95
C TYR A 61 0.89 -12.32 -18.70
N ASP A 62 1.69 -12.96 -17.84
CA ASP A 62 1.46 -14.33 -17.39
C ASP A 62 0.67 -14.35 -16.07
N VAL A 63 -0.66 -14.23 -16.16
CA VAL A 63 -1.55 -14.21 -14.97
C VAL A 63 -1.40 -15.49 -14.14
N ALA A 64 -1.26 -16.66 -14.78
CA ALA A 64 -1.08 -17.92 -14.07
C ALA A 64 0.27 -17.97 -13.32
N GLY A 65 1.32 -17.42 -13.93
CA GLY A 65 2.62 -17.23 -13.29
C GLY A 65 2.55 -16.28 -12.10
N ILE A 66 1.85 -15.15 -12.24
CA ILE A 66 1.64 -14.18 -11.14
C ILE A 66 0.97 -14.86 -9.95
N VAL A 67 -0.10 -15.63 -10.17
CA VAL A 67 -0.77 -16.37 -9.09
C VAL A 67 0.20 -17.29 -8.35
N LYS A 68 1.05 -18.04 -9.07
CA LYS A 68 2.07 -18.91 -8.46
C LYS A 68 3.10 -18.12 -7.64
N LEU A 69 3.50 -16.95 -8.12
CA LEU A 69 4.43 -16.07 -7.38
C LEU A 69 3.78 -15.54 -6.10
N VAL A 70 2.52 -15.13 -6.15
CA VAL A 70 1.76 -14.70 -4.96
C VAL A 70 1.64 -15.84 -3.95
N GLU A 71 1.29 -17.05 -4.38
CA GLU A 71 1.20 -18.20 -3.48
C GLU A 71 2.56 -18.58 -2.88
N LYS A 72 3.66 -18.36 -3.62
CA LYS A 72 5.02 -18.52 -3.08
C LYS A 72 5.34 -17.44 -2.05
N ALA A 73 5.01 -16.17 -2.33
CA ALA A 73 5.19 -15.06 -1.41
C ALA A 73 4.42 -15.27 -0.09
N LYS A 74 3.16 -15.71 -0.17
CA LYS A 74 2.31 -15.99 1.00
C LYS A 74 2.84 -17.08 1.94
N LYS A 75 3.73 -17.95 1.45
CA LYS A 75 4.35 -19.01 2.27
C LYS A 75 5.49 -18.49 3.14
N ASP A 76 6.17 -17.45 2.71
CA ASP A 76 7.19 -16.79 3.51
C ASP A 76 6.54 -15.88 4.56
N LYS A 77 6.72 -16.19 5.82
CA LYS A 77 6.12 -15.45 6.94
C LYS A 77 7.11 -14.51 7.63
N ASP A 78 8.38 -14.65 7.30
CA ASP A 78 9.48 -13.96 7.97
C ASP A 78 10.08 -12.83 7.11
N HIS A 79 9.75 -12.78 5.81
CA HIS A 79 10.28 -11.77 4.91
C HIS A 79 9.16 -11.11 4.10
N PRO A 80 9.16 -9.79 3.95
CA PRO A 80 8.33 -9.15 2.94
C PRO A 80 8.76 -9.60 1.54
N SER A 81 7.85 -9.58 0.57
CA SER A 81 8.11 -10.08 -0.78
C SER A 81 7.99 -8.98 -1.81
N LEU A 82 8.98 -8.87 -2.70
CA LEU A 82 8.94 -8.07 -3.91
C LEU A 82 8.73 -8.98 -5.12
N ILE A 83 7.64 -8.80 -5.84
CA ILE A 83 7.36 -9.48 -7.10
C ILE A 83 7.64 -8.51 -8.25
N MET A 84 8.78 -8.68 -8.92
CA MET A 84 9.20 -7.87 -10.05
C MET A 84 8.55 -8.43 -11.32
N LEU A 85 7.72 -7.65 -11.98
CA LEU A 85 7.02 -8.05 -13.19
C LEU A 85 7.47 -7.19 -14.37
N LYS A 86 8.06 -7.82 -15.38
CA LYS A 86 8.36 -7.14 -16.64
C LYS A 86 7.06 -6.73 -17.32
N SER A 87 7.00 -5.49 -17.76
CA SER A 87 5.83 -4.95 -18.44
C SER A 87 6.22 -3.96 -19.53
N ILE A 88 5.22 -3.53 -20.28
CA ILE A 88 5.34 -2.52 -21.33
C ILE A 88 4.35 -1.42 -20.98
N ILE A 89 4.83 -0.20 -20.70
CA ILE A 89 3.95 0.93 -20.45
C ILE A 89 3.03 1.17 -21.65
N GLY A 90 1.74 1.40 -21.41
CA GLY A 90 0.76 1.63 -22.49
C GLY A 90 0.53 0.41 -23.37
N PHE A 91 0.69 -0.81 -22.84
CA PHE A 91 0.50 -2.06 -23.59
C PHE A 91 -0.80 -2.05 -24.41
N GLY A 92 -0.68 -2.35 -25.70
CA GLY A 92 -1.80 -2.29 -26.65
C GLY A 92 -1.99 -0.93 -27.31
N ALA A 93 -1.44 0.15 -26.79
CA ALA A 93 -1.56 1.48 -27.39
C ALA A 93 -0.57 1.67 -28.57
N PRO A 94 -0.85 2.62 -29.50
CA PRO A 94 0.03 2.87 -30.66
C PRO A 94 1.48 3.23 -30.31
N LYS A 95 1.68 3.86 -29.15
CA LYS A 95 2.99 4.29 -28.66
C LYS A 95 3.44 3.50 -27.43
N GLU A 96 3.02 2.25 -27.31
CA GLU A 96 3.44 1.40 -26.20
C GLU A 96 4.96 1.35 -26.06
N GLY A 97 5.45 1.25 -24.83
CA GLY A 97 6.88 1.17 -24.53
C GLY A 97 7.64 2.50 -24.63
N THR A 98 6.94 3.61 -24.84
CA THR A 98 7.56 4.94 -24.90
C THR A 98 7.06 5.87 -23.79
N ALA A 99 7.82 6.95 -23.52
CA ALA A 99 7.43 7.98 -22.57
C ALA A 99 6.15 8.74 -22.99
N ASP A 100 5.81 8.74 -24.27
CA ASP A 100 4.63 9.43 -24.79
C ASP A 100 3.28 8.93 -24.22
N VAL A 101 3.26 7.73 -23.66
CA VAL A 101 2.06 7.19 -22.97
C VAL A 101 2.08 7.36 -21.47
N HIS A 102 3.12 7.96 -20.91
CA HIS A 102 3.23 8.21 -19.48
C HIS A 102 2.40 9.44 -19.07
N GLY A 103 1.14 9.21 -18.71
CA GLY A 103 0.24 10.26 -18.25
C GLY A 103 -0.38 11.15 -19.35
N ALA A 104 -0.09 10.89 -20.61
CA ALA A 104 -0.72 11.60 -21.73
C ALA A 104 -1.97 10.84 -22.23
N PRO A 105 -3.07 11.52 -22.57
CA PRO A 105 -4.25 10.87 -23.13
C PRO A 105 -3.95 10.31 -24.53
N LEU A 106 -4.46 9.12 -24.83
CA LEU A 106 -4.27 8.47 -26.15
C LEU A 106 -5.01 9.19 -27.29
N GLY A 107 -6.03 9.98 -26.97
CA GLY A 107 -6.96 10.55 -27.95
C GLY A 107 -7.91 9.50 -28.53
N ALA A 108 -8.93 9.95 -29.25
CA ALA A 108 -9.98 9.06 -29.78
C ALA A 108 -9.43 7.97 -30.71
N GLU A 109 -8.57 8.34 -31.66
CA GLU A 109 -7.96 7.39 -32.60
C GLU A 109 -7.05 6.38 -31.89
N GLY A 110 -6.26 6.83 -30.91
CA GLY A 110 -5.40 5.96 -30.10
C GLY A 110 -6.18 4.96 -29.27
N ILE A 111 -7.33 5.36 -28.70
CA ILE A 111 -8.24 4.47 -27.96
C ILE A 111 -8.82 3.40 -28.90
N ILE A 112 -9.27 3.78 -30.09
CA ILE A 112 -9.80 2.83 -31.10
C ILE A 112 -8.71 1.84 -31.51
N ALA A 113 -7.52 2.32 -31.81
CA ALA A 113 -6.38 1.47 -32.17
C ALA A 113 -6.00 0.47 -31.06
N ALA A 114 -5.99 0.93 -29.81
CA ALA A 114 -5.72 0.07 -28.65
C ALA A 114 -6.81 -0.99 -28.45
N LYS A 115 -8.09 -0.61 -28.55
CA LYS A 115 -9.22 -1.57 -28.48
C LYS A 115 -9.11 -2.64 -29.55
N LYS A 116 -8.84 -2.24 -30.78
CA LYS A 116 -8.65 -3.15 -31.92
C LYS A 116 -7.51 -4.14 -31.67
N LYS A 117 -6.35 -3.64 -31.20
CA LYS A 117 -5.18 -4.49 -30.90
C LYS A 117 -5.46 -5.47 -29.76
N LEU A 118 -6.25 -5.06 -28.77
CA LEU A 118 -6.64 -5.87 -27.61
C LEU A 118 -7.87 -6.76 -27.84
N GLY A 119 -8.47 -6.72 -29.04
CA GLY A 119 -9.66 -7.51 -29.37
C GLY A 119 -10.94 -7.05 -28.65
N LEU A 120 -11.01 -5.77 -28.26
CA LEU A 120 -12.17 -5.17 -27.61
C LEU A 120 -13.09 -4.48 -28.64
N PRO A 121 -14.42 -4.36 -28.39
CA PRO A 121 -15.33 -3.60 -29.23
C PRO A 121 -14.91 -2.14 -29.34
N GLU A 122 -14.74 -1.66 -30.58
CA GLU A 122 -14.25 -0.31 -30.86
C GLU A 122 -15.29 0.77 -30.52
N ASP A 123 -16.58 0.43 -30.66
CA ASP A 123 -17.75 1.29 -30.52
C ASP A 123 -18.30 1.37 -29.07
N LYS A 124 -17.76 0.60 -28.12
CA LYS A 124 -18.26 0.57 -26.74
C LYS A 124 -17.33 1.28 -25.80
N GLU A 125 -17.92 2.14 -24.96
CA GLU A 125 -17.23 2.75 -23.82
C GLU A 125 -17.45 1.91 -22.54
N PHE A 126 -16.47 1.91 -21.62
CA PHE A 126 -16.49 1.17 -20.37
C PHE A 126 -16.92 -0.31 -20.50
N TYR A 127 -16.49 -0.92 -21.62
CA TYR A 127 -16.85 -2.30 -21.92
C TYR A 127 -16.20 -3.28 -20.94
N VAL A 128 -17.02 -4.13 -20.33
CA VAL A 128 -16.60 -5.27 -19.53
C VAL A 128 -17.02 -6.55 -20.23
N VAL A 129 -16.10 -7.48 -20.39
CA VAL A 129 -16.39 -8.77 -21.04
C VAL A 129 -17.44 -9.56 -20.21
N PRO A 130 -18.43 -10.21 -20.86
CA PRO A 130 -19.49 -10.92 -20.15
C PRO A 130 -18.99 -12.01 -19.19
N GLU A 131 -17.85 -12.62 -19.50
CA GLU A 131 -17.21 -13.64 -18.68
C GLU A 131 -16.78 -13.10 -17.33
N ALA A 132 -16.36 -11.82 -17.25
CA ALA A 132 -16.02 -11.18 -15.99
C ALA A 132 -17.26 -11.05 -15.08
N TYR A 133 -18.40 -10.65 -15.62
CA TYR A 133 -19.65 -10.61 -14.85
C TYR A 133 -20.04 -12.00 -14.31
N LYS A 134 -19.95 -13.03 -15.14
CA LYS A 134 -20.26 -14.41 -14.71
C LYS A 134 -19.31 -14.88 -13.60
N TYR A 135 -18.02 -14.58 -13.75
CA TYR A 135 -17.02 -14.95 -12.74
C TYR A 135 -17.32 -14.29 -11.40
N PHE A 136 -17.52 -12.97 -11.39
CA PHE A 136 -17.74 -12.23 -10.15
C PHE A 136 -19.12 -12.52 -9.53
N GLU A 137 -20.16 -12.81 -10.33
CA GLU A 137 -21.44 -13.23 -9.80
C GLU A 137 -21.35 -14.60 -9.10
N ALA A 138 -20.57 -15.54 -9.65
CA ALA A 138 -20.28 -16.79 -8.98
C ALA A 138 -19.47 -16.62 -7.68
N LYS A 139 -18.54 -15.63 -7.65
CA LYS A 139 -17.75 -15.31 -6.46
C LYS A 139 -18.55 -14.63 -5.35
N LYS A 140 -19.65 -13.99 -5.66
CA LYS A 140 -20.48 -13.24 -4.71
C LYS A 140 -20.94 -14.07 -3.52
N ALA A 141 -21.40 -15.30 -3.78
CA ALA A 141 -21.82 -16.22 -2.73
C ALA A 141 -20.64 -16.69 -1.86
N GLU A 142 -19.49 -16.93 -2.48
CA GLU A 142 -18.25 -17.29 -1.77
C GLU A 142 -17.78 -16.17 -0.85
N PHE A 143 -17.78 -14.93 -1.33
CA PHE A 143 -17.39 -13.76 -0.54
C PHE A 143 -18.37 -13.48 0.60
N ALA A 144 -19.68 -13.58 0.33
CA ALA A 144 -20.71 -13.42 1.35
C ALA A 144 -20.59 -14.47 2.46
N LYS A 145 -20.27 -15.72 2.07
CA LYS A 145 -20.02 -16.78 3.06
C LYS A 145 -18.79 -16.48 3.90
N ALA A 146 -17.67 -16.09 3.29
CA ALA A 146 -16.44 -15.77 4.00
C ALA A 146 -16.64 -14.61 4.98
N GLU A 147 -17.40 -13.59 4.60
CA GLU A 147 -17.77 -12.47 5.48
C GLU A 147 -18.64 -12.93 6.66
N ALA A 148 -19.64 -13.77 6.39
CA ALA A 148 -20.52 -14.29 7.43
C ALA A 148 -19.77 -15.20 8.43
N ASP A 149 -18.87 -16.05 7.93
CA ASP A 149 -18.04 -16.92 8.77
C ASP A 149 -17.13 -16.06 9.68
N TRP A 150 -16.43 -15.08 9.10
CA TRP A 150 -15.61 -14.14 9.87
C TRP A 150 -16.42 -13.38 10.93
N LYS A 151 -17.60 -12.90 10.55
CA LYS A 151 -18.48 -12.17 11.48
C LYS A 151 -18.92 -13.05 12.65
N ALA A 152 -19.23 -14.30 12.39
CA ALA A 152 -19.60 -15.26 13.44
C ALA A 152 -18.42 -15.51 14.40
N GLU A 153 -17.20 -15.67 13.89
CA GLU A 153 -16.00 -15.81 14.71
C GLU A 153 -15.72 -14.54 15.52
N PHE A 154 -15.85 -13.38 14.91
CA PHE A 154 -15.68 -12.09 15.58
C PHE A 154 -16.70 -11.87 16.69
N ASP A 155 -17.98 -12.19 16.44
CA ASP A 155 -19.05 -12.05 17.45
C ASP A 155 -18.85 -13.02 18.62
N ALA A 156 -18.34 -14.23 18.38
CA ALA A 156 -17.97 -15.17 19.43
C ALA A 156 -16.80 -14.67 20.26
N TRP A 157 -15.71 -14.20 19.60
CA TRP A 157 -14.56 -13.60 20.25
C TRP A 157 -14.96 -12.38 21.08
N ALA A 158 -15.83 -11.52 20.56
CA ALA A 158 -16.31 -10.31 21.26
C ALA A 158 -17.06 -10.62 22.55
N LYS A 159 -17.83 -11.71 22.57
CA LYS A 159 -18.53 -12.18 23.78
C LYS A 159 -17.56 -12.69 24.85
N GLU A 160 -16.50 -13.37 24.43
CA GLU A 160 -15.48 -13.91 25.32
C GLU A 160 -14.51 -12.83 25.82
N ASN A 161 -14.37 -11.74 25.05
CA ASN A 161 -13.38 -10.66 25.32
C ASN A 161 -14.04 -9.26 25.30
N PRO A 162 -15.00 -8.96 26.20
CA PRO A 162 -15.77 -7.72 26.13
C PRO A 162 -14.91 -6.45 26.27
N GLU A 163 -13.84 -6.48 27.05
CA GLU A 163 -12.94 -5.32 27.21
C GLU A 163 -12.10 -5.08 25.96
N LEU A 164 -11.59 -6.16 25.34
CA LEU A 164 -10.87 -6.05 24.06
C LEU A 164 -11.81 -5.61 22.91
N LYS A 165 -13.09 -6.04 22.96
CA LYS A 165 -14.10 -5.58 22.00
C LYS A 165 -14.35 -4.08 22.14
N LYS A 166 -14.41 -3.57 23.34
CA LYS A 166 -14.55 -2.14 23.61
C LYS A 166 -13.35 -1.35 23.09
N GLU A 167 -12.15 -1.88 23.31
CA GLU A 167 -10.92 -1.30 22.75
C GLU A 167 -10.94 -1.32 21.22
N TRP A 168 -11.30 -2.45 20.61
CA TRP A 168 -11.50 -2.58 19.16
C TRP A 168 -12.44 -1.51 18.63
N ASP A 169 -13.59 -1.31 19.27
CA ASP A 169 -14.57 -0.31 18.85
C ASP A 169 -14.02 1.11 18.94
N ALA A 170 -13.26 1.40 20.00
CA ALA A 170 -12.61 2.70 20.16
C ALA A 170 -11.56 2.95 19.07
N PHE A 171 -10.77 1.93 18.69
CA PHE A 171 -9.77 2.04 17.63
C PHE A 171 -10.38 2.27 16.24
N HIS A 172 -11.59 1.76 15.99
CA HIS A 172 -12.29 1.85 14.71
C HIS A 172 -13.40 2.89 14.69
N SER A 173 -13.49 3.70 15.73
CA SER A 173 -14.49 4.76 15.83
C SER A 173 -13.99 6.03 15.14
N ASP A 174 -14.84 6.65 14.33
CA ASP A 174 -14.63 8.00 13.79
C ASP A 174 -14.98 9.09 14.82
N ALA A 175 -15.41 8.71 16.01
CA ALA A 175 -15.75 9.65 17.08
C ALA A 175 -14.47 10.37 17.57
N VAL A 176 -14.36 11.64 17.22
CA VAL A 176 -13.34 12.53 17.78
C VAL A 176 -13.77 12.87 19.20
N THR A 177 -13.13 12.24 20.19
CA THR A 177 -13.20 12.69 21.57
C THR A 177 -12.54 14.06 21.67
N ASP A 178 -12.71 14.78 22.77
CA ASP A 178 -12.22 16.14 22.96
C ASP A 178 -10.72 16.28 22.56
N PRO A 179 -10.36 16.95 21.47
CA PRO A 179 -8.98 17.17 21.05
C PRO A 179 -8.31 18.29 21.84
N SER A 180 -8.99 18.83 22.87
CA SER A 180 -8.46 19.95 23.62
C SER A 180 -7.23 19.55 24.43
N VAL A 181 -6.32 20.49 24.55
CA VAL A 181 -5.11 20.39 25.39
C VAL A 181 -5.27 21.25 26.66
N LYS A 182 -6.50 21.39 27.15
CA LYS A 182 -6.82 22.22 28.32
C LYS A 182 -6.04 21.83 29.56
N ASP A 183 -5.64 20.56 29.66
CA ASP A 183 -4.86 20.06 30.79
C ASP A 183 -3.36 20.41 30.70
N VAL A 184 -2.95 21.08 29.63
CA VAL A 184 -1.60 21.64 29.49
C VAL A 184 -1.64 23.09 29.94
N GLU A 185 -1.30 23.32 31.21
CA GLU A 185 -1.29 24.65 31.79
C GLU A 185 0.01 25.40 31.49
N TYR A 186 -0.14 26.64 31.02
CA TYR A 186 0.91 27.64 30.91
C TYR A 186 0.43 28.95 31.54
N LYS A 187 1.31 29.60 32.26
CA LYS A 187 1.03 30.92 32.85
C LYS A 187 1.63 32.02 31.96
N PRO A 188 1.02 33.21 31.90
CA PRO A 188 1.65 34.34 31.22
C PRO A 188 3.05 34.61 31.82
N GLY A 189 4.04 34.64 30.91
CA GLY A 189 5.46 34.80 31.30
C GLY A 189 6.25 33.48 31.42
N ASP A 190 5.60 32.32 31.34
CA ASP A 190 6.30 31.03 31.27
C ASP A 190 7.10 30.96 29.96
N ALA A 191 8.35 30.52 30.04
CA ALA A 191 9.19 30.27 28.90
C ALA A 191 9.52 28.78 28.83
N CYS A 192 9.23 28.16 27.69
CA CYS A 192 9.63 26.78 27.40
C CYS A 192 10.00 26.63 25.91
N ALA A 193 10.81 25.62 25.59
CA ALA A 193 11.05 25.26 24.21
C ALA A 193 9.75 24.71 23.57
N THR A 194 9.52 25.03 22.31
CA THR A 194 8.34 24.57 21.57
C THR A 194 8.22 23.05 21.55
N ARG A 195 9.34 22.32 21.51
CA ARG A 195 9.37 20.85 21.62
C ARG A 195 8.82 20.34 22.96
N ASP A 196 9.09 21.05 24.06
CA ASP A 196 8.58 20.66 25.38
C ASP A 196 7.07 20.94 25.49
N ALA A 197 6.60 22.03 24.88
CA ALA A 197 5.18 22.32 24.76
C ALA A 197 4.46 21.27 23.90
N SER A 198 5.05 20.89 22.77
CA SER A 198 4.55 19.83 21.89
C SER A 198 4.49 18.49 22.62
N GLY A 199 5.54 18.11 23.35
CA GLY A 199 5.58 16.87 24.11
C GLY A 199 4.49 16.80 25.19
N LYS A 200 4.28 17.89 25.94
CA LYS A 200 3.19 17.96 26.94
C LYS A 200 1.81 17.80 26.28
N ALA A 201 1.56 18.49 25.16
CA ALA A 201 0.31 18.37 24.42
C ALA A 201 0.12 16.95 23.86
N LEU A 202 1.17 16.36 23.29
CA LEU A 202 1.16 15.01 22.76
C LEU A 202 0.79 13.96 23.83
N ASN A 203 1.38 14.05 25.02
CA ASN A 203 1.07 13.14 26.12
C ASN A 203 -0.40 13.23 26.57
N VAL A 204 -0.97 14.44 26.63
CA VAL A 204 -2.39 14.65 26.95
C VAL A 204 -3.28 14.03 25.86
N ILE A 205 -2.95 14.22 24.60
CA ILE A 205 -3.70 13.66 23.48
C ILE A 205 -3.56 12.13 23.46
N ALA A 206 -2.36 11.60 23.56
CA ALA A 206 -2.10 10.16 23.53
C ALA A 206 -2.82 9.39 24.65
N ALA A 207 -2.97 9.98 25.82
CA ALA A 207 -3.73 9.38 26.92
C ALA A 207 -5.23 9.22 26.59
N ARG A 208 -5.76 10.00 25.64
CA ARG A 208 -7.18 9.96 25.23
C ARG A 208 -7.42 9.14 23.98
N TYR A 209 -6.40 9.01 23.15
CA TYR A 209 -6.47 8.34 21.84
C TYR A 209 -5.54 7.13 21.85
N ALA A 210 -6.05 5.99 22.29
CA ALA A 210 -5.29 4.74 22.37
C ALA A 210 -4.78 4.25 20.99
N ASN A 211 -5.42 4.69 19.91
CA ASN A 211 -5.03 4.39 18.52
C ASN A 211 -4.02 5.39 17.92
N LEU A 212 -3.55 6.37 18.71
CA LEU A 212 -2.48 7.26 18.25
C LEU A 212 -1.15 6.52 18.26
N VAL A 213 -0.57 6.35 17.07
CA VAL A 213 0.74 5.73 16.88
C VAL A 213 1.67 6.74 16.23
N GLY A 214 2.85 6.88 16.75
CA GLY A 214 3.85 7.81 16.22
C GLY A 214 5.26 7.41 16.62
N GLY A 215 6.22 8.20 16.19
CA GLY A 215 7.61 7.98 16.51
C GLY A 215 8.52 9.06 15.94
N SER A 216 9.81 8.92 16.20
CA SER A 216 10.86 9.77 15.68
C SER A 216 12.02 8.91 15.21
N ALA A 217 12.62 9.27 14.08
CA ALA A 217 13.82 8.61 13.58
C ALA A 217 15.02 9.02 14.44
N ASP A 218 15.35 8.21 15.46
CA ASP A 218 16.48 8.38 16.40
C ASP A 218 16.47 9.70 17.20
N LEU A 219 15.33 10.40 17.24
CA LEU A 219 15.22 11.72 17.89
C LEU A 219 14.08 11.78 18.93
N MET A 220 13.68 10.65 19.47
CA MET A 220 12.56 10.57 20.42
C MET A 220 12.73 11.50 21.62
N GLY A 221 13.91 11.52 22.25
CA GLY A 221 14.24 12.41 23.36
C GLY A 221 14.22 13.90 22.99
N PRO A 222 14.97 14.32 21.94
CA PRO A 222 14.97 15.71 21.48
C PRO A 222 13.60 16.22 21.01
N ASN A 223 12.80 15.37 20.37
CA ASN A 223 11.47 15.72 19.85
C ASN A 223 10.36 15.57 20.87
N LYS A 224 10.65 14.96 22.06
CA LYS A 224 9.66 14.71 23.10
C LYS A 224 8.45 13.89 22.60
N THR A 225 8.72 12.83 21.83
CA THR A 225 7.71 11.94 21.26
C THR A 225 7.58 10.62 22.02
N ALA A 226 8.08 10.55 23.22
CA ALA A 226 7.93 9.43 24.15
C ALA A 226 7.03 9.79 25.30
#